data_fd40283b7883843e2ec02c33f4db19b8
#
_entry.id   fd40283b7883843e2ec02c33f4db19b8
#
_cell.length_a   1.000
_cell.length_b   1.000
_cell.length_c   1.000
_cell.angle_alpha   90.00
_cell.angle_beta   90.00
_cell.angle_gamma   90.00
#
_symmetry.space_group_name_H-M   'P 1'
#
loop_
_entity.id
_entity.type
_entity.pdbx_description
1 polymer ?
#
loop_
_entity_poly.entity_id
_entity_poly.type
_entity_poly.pdbx_seq_one_letter_code
_entity_poly.pdbx_strand_id
1 'polypeptide(L)'
;SAQLSEQALTHTREDLQDLHAGWIDGIEERDKEEKRLLGRRLMGLLMQYVATDNGEEHEILEEARVVARIYAKSIVMSGISLQEALRATNFFRDHILESAVVLPEAARRRPEANQKMFRKLNSFLNEVQIVIAECYEVIGSTGLQQENVNEE
;
A
#
# COMPACT_ATOMS: atom_id res chain seq x y z
N SER A 1 20.65 -16.11 5.14
CA SER A 1 20.39 -14.73 4.71
C SER A 1 18.95 -14.55 4.21
N ALA A 2 18.39 -15.48 3.43
CA ALA A 2 17.00 -15.41 2.98
C ALA A 2 16.00 -15.48 4.15
N GLN A 3 16.26 -16.30 5.16
CA GLN A 3 15.41 -16.42 6.35
C GLN A 3 15.36 -15.14 7.16
N LEU A 4 16.48 -14.41 7.28
CA LEU A 4 16.53 -13.14 8.02
C LEU A 4 15.74 -12.05 7.30
N SER A 5 15.79 -12.02 5.97
CA SER A 5 15.00 -11.10 5.16
C SER A 5 13.50 -11.40 5.28
N GLU A 6 13.11 -12.66 5.27
CA GLU A 6 11.72 -13.09 5.46
C GLU A 6 11.21 -12.72 6.86
N GLN A 7 12.02 -12.93 7.91
CA GLN A 7 11.66 -12.56 9.27
C GLN A 7 11.48 -11.05 9.42
N ALA A 8 12.39 -10.26 8.84
CA ALA A 8 12.30 -8.80 8.88
C ALA A 8 11.04 -8.30 8.15
N LEU A 9 10.72 -8.87 6.99
CA LEU A 9 9.52 -8.54 6.25
C LEU A 9 8.25 -8.95 6.99
N THR A 10 8.26 -10.12 7.65
CA THR A 10 7.14 -10.59 8.45
C THR A 10 6.89 -9.67 9.65
N HIS A 11 7.95 -9.25 10.34
CA HIS A 11 7.86 -8.32 11.47
C HIS A 11 7.34 -6.95 11.03
N THR A 12 7.85 -6.44 9.91
CA THR A 12 7.37 -5.20 9.28
C THR A 12 5.89 -5.29 8.92
N ARG A 13 5.47 -6.43 8.39
CA ARG A 13 4.07 -6.68 8.05
C ARG A 13 3.16 -6.63 9.28
N GLU A 14 3.57 -7.23 10.40
CA GLU A 14 2.81 -7.18 11.66
C GLU A 14 2.70 -5.76 12.18
N ASP A 15 3.80 -5.01 12.22
CA ASP A 15 3.83 -3.61 12.64
C ASP A 15 2.94 -2.73 11.77
N LEU A 16 2.98 -2.94 10.44
CA LEU A 16 2.14 -2.20 9.50
C LEU A 16 0.66 -2.53 9.64
N GLN A 17 0.32 -3.77 9.95
CA GLN A 17 -1.06 -4.17 10.22
C GLN A 17 -1.59 -3.46 11.46
N ASP A 18 -0.79 -3.34 12.51
CA ASP A 18 -1.15 -2.61 13.73
C ASP A 18 -1.35 -1.12 13.46
N LEU A 19 -0.45 -0.50 12.69
CA LEU A 19 -0.58 0.89 12.29
C LEU A 19 -1.81 1.14 11.42
N HIS A 20 -2.06 0.24 10.48
CA HIS A 20 -3.23 0.30 9.62
C HIS A 20 -4.52 0.18 10.44
N ALA A 21 -4.56 -0.73 11.41
CA ALA A 21 -5.70 -0.89 12.31
C ALA A 21 -5.96 0.40 13.11
N GLY A 22 -4.91 1.07 13.60
CA GLY A 22 -5.02 2.34 14.30
C GLY A 22 -5.58 3.45 13.41
N TRP A 23 -5.14 3.52 12.15
CA TRP A 23 -5.60 4.53 11.20
C TRP A 23 -7.08 4.42 10.87
N ILE A 24 -7.60 3.19 10.80
CA ILE A 24 -9.01 2.96 10.45
C ILE A 24 -9.96 2.91 11.65
N ASP A 25 -9.47 3.15 12.86
CA ASP A 25 -10.29 3.08 14.09
C ASP A 25 -11.47 4.06 14.10
N GLY A 26 -11.39 5.16 13.36
CA GLY A 26 -12.47 6.13 13.23
C GLY A 26 -13.55 5.77 12.21
N ILE A 27 -13.48 4.61 11.59
CA ILE A 27 -14.35 4.18 10.51
C ILE A 27 -15.37 3.15 11.05
N GLU A 28 -16.58 3.10 10.48
CA GLU A 28 -17.61 2.14 10.89
C GLU A 28 -17.12 0.69 10.77
N GLU A 29 -17.56 -0.15 11.68
CA GLU A 29 -17.07 -1.54 11.87
C GLU A 29 -17.15 -2.41 10.60
N ARG A 30 -18.23 -2.25 9.81
CA ARG A 30 -18.41 -2.98 8.55
C ARG A 30 -17.33 -2.63 7.52
N ASP A 31 -17.01 -1.34 7.42
CA ASP A 31 -16.01 -0.82 6.50
C ASP A 31 -14.59 -1.15 6.96
N LYS A 32 -14.38 -1.29 8.26
CA LYS A 32 -13.09 -1.69 8.84
C LYS A 32 -12.66 -3.08 8.39
N GLU A 33 -13.58 -4.03 8.40
CA GLU A 33 -13.27 -5.42 8.01
C GLU A 33 -12.83 -5.49 6.55
N GLU A 34 -13.56 -4.85 5.66
CA GLU A 34 -13.21 -4.77 4.24
C GLU A 34 -11.83 -4.16 4.04
N LYS A 35 -11.54 -3.04 4.69
CA LYS A 35 -10.26 -2.35 4.57
C LYS A 35 -9.09 -3.18 5.13
N ARG A 36 -9.32 -3.89 6.22
CA ARG A 36 -8.31 -4.80 6.79
C ARG A 36 -7.94 -5.91 5.81
N LEU A 37 -8.93 -6.54 5.19
CA LEU A 37 -8.72 -7.60 4.21
C LEU A 37 -7.96 -7.08 2.98
N LEU A 38 -8.35 -5.94 2.46
CA LEU A 38 -7.69 -5.32 1.31
C LEU A 38 -6.26 -4.88 1.65
N GLY A 39 -6.05 -4.30 2.84
CA GLY A 39 -4.72 -3.93 3.31
C GLY A 39 -3.79 -5.14 3.45
N ARG A 40 -4.29 -6.24 4.02
CA ARG A 40 -3.54 -7.49 4.12
C ARG A 40 -3.19 -8.05 2.74
N ARG A 41 -4.13 -7.98 1.80
CA ARG A 41 -3.90 -8.44 0.43
C ARG A 41 -2.80 -7.64 -0.24
N LEU A 42 -2.82 -6.31 -0.11
CA LEU A 42 -1.78 -5.43 -0.65
C LEU A 42 -0.41 -5.74 -0.04
N MET A 43 -0.35 -5.96 1.28
CA MET A 43 0.91 -6.33 1.96
C MET A 43 1.44 -7.66 1.46
N GLY A 44 0.57 -8.66 1.28
CA GLY A 44 0.95 -9.95 0.72
C GLY A 44 1.52 -9.81 -0.70
N LEU A 45 0.91 -9.00 -1.54
CA LEU A 45 1.38 -8.73 -2.89
C LEU A 45 2.71 -7.97 -2.90
N LEU A 46 2.89 -7.02 -1.99
CA LEU A 46 4.17 -6.32 -1.83
C LEU A 46 5.29 -7.31 -1.52
N MET A 47 5.06 -8.21 -0.57
CA MET A 47 6.04 -9.22 -0.18
C MET A 47 6.38 -10.16 -1.35
N GLN A 48 5.37 -10.59 -2.12
CA GLN A 48 5.57 -11.40 -3.32
C GLN A 48 6.37 -10.65 -4.37
N TYR A 49 6.03 -9.39 -4.61
CA TYR A 49 6.71 -8.54 -5.59
C TYR A 49 8.20 -8.38 -5.27
N VAL A 50 8.52 -8.11 -4.02
CA VAL A 50 9.90 -7.95 -3.55
C VAL A 50 10.68 -9.27 -3.67
N ALA A 51 10.04 -10.41 -3.39
CA ALA A 51 10.66 -11.73 -3.39
C ALA A 51 10.81 -12.34 -4.78
N THR A 52 10.10 -11.84 -5.80
CA THR A 52 10.03 -12.46 -7.12
C THR A 52 11.06 -11.88 -8.08
N ASP A 53 11.85 -12.75 -8.71
CA ASP A 53 12.91 -12.38 -9.67
C ASP A 53 12.77 -13.06 -11.03
N ASN A 54 11.65 -13.74 -11.29
CA ASN A 54 11.50 -14.63 -12.44
C ASN A 54 10.65 -14.05 -13.60
N GLY A 55 10.40 -12.73 -13.61
CA GLY A 55 9.60 -12.08 -14.63
C GLY A 55 8.10 -12.04 -14.36
N GLU A 56 7.64 -12.60 -13.25
CA GLU A 56 6.23 -12.55 -12.83
C GLU A 56 5.88 -11.26 -12.09
N GLU A 57 6.82 -10.36 -11.89
CA GLU A 57 6.63 -9.10 -11.17
C GLU A 57 5.50 -8.26 -11.79
N HIS A 58 5.41 -8.25 -13.11
CA HIS A 58 4.39 -7.47 -13.81
C HIS A 58 2.97 -7.94 -13.45
N GLU A 59 2.76 -9.26 -13.40
CA GLU A 59 1.46 -9.83 -13.04
C GLU A 59 1.07 -9.51 -11.60
N ILE A 60 2.04 -9.59 -10.69
CA ILE A 60 1.85 -9.25 -9.28
C ILE A 60 1.46 -7.78 -9.15
N LEU A 61 2.15 -6.89 -9.87
CA LEU A 61 1.87 -5.47 -9.86
C LEU A 61 0.48 -5.14 -10.43
N GLU A 62 0.08 -5.82 -11.50
CA GLU A 62 -1.27 -5.66 -12.07
C GLU A 62 -2.36 -6.09 -11.06
N GLU A 63 -2.15 -7.20 -10.36
CA GLU A 63 -3.06 -7.62 -9.30
C GLU A 63 -3.10 -6.59 -8.17
N ALA A 64 -1.96 -6.04 -7.80
CA ALA A 64 -1.87 -5.00 -6.78
C ALA A 64 -2.64 -3.74 -7.19
N ARG A 65 -2.60 -3.36 -8.47
CA ARG A 65 -3.38 -2.22 -8.99
C ARG A 65 -4.88 -2.47 -8.84
N VAL A 66 -5.34 -3.68 -9.15
CA VAL A 66 -6.76 -4.03 -8.99
C VAL A 66 -7.18 -3.93 -7.52
N VAL A 67 -6.42 -4.52 -6.62
CA VAL A 67 -6.70 -4.46 -5.18
C VAL A 67 -6.64 -3.02 -4.66
N ALA A 68 -5.66 -2.25 -5.12
CA ALA A 68 -5.51 -0.84 -4.74
C ALA A 68 -6.71 0.01 -5.19
N ARG A 69 -7.28 -0.25 -6.36
CA ARG A 69 -8.51 0.43 -6.84
C ARG A 69 -9.69 0.13 -5.93
N ILE A 70 -9.87 -1.12 -5.55
CA ILE A 70 -10.95 -1.53 -4.64
C ILE A 70 -10.75 -0.84 -3.27
N TYR A 71 -9.54 -0.85 -2.77
CA TYR A 71 -9.17 -0.21 -1.50
C TYR A 71 -9.42 1.31 -1.56
N ALA A 72 -8.96 1.97 -2.63
CA ALA A 72 -9.13 3.40 -2.82
C ALA A 72 -10.60 3.79 -2.89
N LYS A 73 -11.40 3.02 -3.62
CA LYS A 73 -12.85 3.24 -3.70
C LYS A 73 -13.50 3.13 -2.32
N SER A 74 -13.11 2.15 -1.54
CA SER A 74 -13.59 1.98 -0.17
C SER A 74 -13.23 3.17 0.72
N ILE A 75 -12.01 3.70 0.60
CA ILE A 75 -11.55 4.89 1.34
C ILE A 75 -12.38 6.12 0.96
N VAL A 76 -12.58 6.34 -0.33
CA VAL A 76 -13.36 7.48 -0.84
C VAL A 76 -14.79 7.41 -0.34
N MET A 77 -15.41 6.25 -0.40
CA MET A 77 -16.79 6.03 0.05
C MET A 77 -16.94 6.21 1.57
N SER A 78 -15.87 6.05 2.33
CA SER A 78 -15.86 6.29 3.78
C SER A 78 -15.64 7.77 4.15
N GLY A 79 -15.53 8.66 3.17
CA GLY A 79 -15.38 10.10 3.41
C GLY A 79 -13.97 10.55 3.80
N ILE A 80 -12.96 9.71 3.60
CA ILE A 80 -11.57 10.05 3.86
C ILE A 80 -11.06 10.94 2.72
N SER A 81 -10.43 12.07 3.03
CA SER A 81 -9.90 12.98 2.03
C SER A 81 -8.67 12.38 1.33
N LEU A 82 -8.39 12.83 0.10
CA LEU A 82 -7.17 12.45 -0.62
C LEU A 82 -5.93 12.79 0.20
N GLN A 83 -5.90 13.95 0.83
CA GLN A 83 -4.78 14.38 1.67
C GLN A 83 -4.50 13.40 2.81
N GLU A 84 -5.54 12.97 3.51
CA GLU A 84 -5.43 11.98 4.59
C GLU A 84 -4.95 10.63 4.07
N ALA A 85 -5.49 10.19 2.93
CA ALA A 85 -5.10 8.93 2.30
C ALA A 85 -3.61 8.93 1.90
N LEU A 86 -3.13 10.02 1.30
CA LEU A 86 -1.72 10.14 0.90
C LEU A 86 -0.79 10.25 2.12
N ARG A 87 -1.19 10.97 3.16
CA ARG A 87 -0.41 11.02 4.40
C ARG A 87 -0.26 9.65 5.04
N ALA A 88 -1.34 8.88 5.08
CA ALA A 88 -1.32 7.52 5.61
C ALA A 88 -0.41 6.62 4.76
N THR A 89 -0.49 6.71 3.44
CA THR A 89 0.37 5.94 2.53
C THR A 89 1.84 6.28 2.72
N ASN A 90 2.17 7.56 2.84
CA ASN A 90 3.55 8.00 3.10
C ASN A 90 4.06 7.53 4.45
N PHE A 91 3.21 7.56 5.47
CA PHE A 91 3.54 7.07 6.80
C PHE A 91 3.89 5.57 6.76
N PHE A 92 3.09 4.76 6.08
CA PHE A 92 3.37 3.33 5.89
C PHE A 92 4.66 3.12 5.09
N ARG A 93 4.88 3.90 4.03
CA ARG A 93 6.12 3.85 3.24
C ARG A 93 7.34 4.10 4.12
N ASP A 94 7.33 5.17 4.90
CA ASP A 94 8.44 5.53 5.77
C ASP A 94 8.73 4.42 6.78
N HIS A 95 7.69 3.84 7.36
CA HIS A 95 7.82 2.75 8.30
C HIS A 95 8.42 1.49 7.65
N ILE A 96 7.98 1.13 6.45
CA ILE A 96 8.55 0.01 5.69
C ILE A 96 10.04 0.25 5.41
N LEU A 97 10.40 1.43 4.94
CA LEU A 97 11.77 1.78 4.61
C LEU A 97 12.68 1.78 5.85
N GLU A 98 12.21 2.33 6.96
CA GLU A 98 12.94 2.30 8.24
C GLU A 98 13.17 0.86 8.72
N SER A 99 12.14 0.01 8.64
CA SER A 99 12.24 -1.39 9.02
C SER A 99 13.23 -2.15 8.14
N ALA A 100 13.28 -1.83 6.86
CA ALA A 100 14.23 -2.42 5.91
C ALA A 100 15.69 -2.00 6.19
N VAL A 101 15.90 -0.77 6.68
CA VAL A 101 17.23 -0.28 7.08
C VAL A 101 17.76 -1.01 8.31
N VAL A 102 16.90 -1.48 9.19
CA VAL A 102 17.26 -2.21 10.42
C VAL A 102 17.54 -3.69 10.16
N LEU A 103 17.63 -4.13 8.89
CA LEU A 103 18.01 -5.51 8.55
C LEU A 103 19.38 -5.88 9.14
N PRO A 104 19.57 -7.15 9.57
CA PRO A 104 20.85 -7.61 10.16
C PRO A 104 22.05 -7.33 9.24
N GLU A 105 23.21 -7.11 9.84
CA GLU A 105 24.47 -6.83 9.11
C GLU A 105 24.73 -7.79 7.95
N ALA A 106 24.34 -9.05 8.07
CA ALA A 106 24.52 -10.05 7.00
C ALA A 106 23.75 -9.67 5.71
N ALA A 107 22.59 -9.04 5.84
CA ALA A 107 21.82 -8.53 4.70
C ALA A 107 22.40 -7.22 4.16
N ARG A 108 23.06 -6.41 5.00
CA ARG A 108 23.74 -5.17 4.60
C ARG A 108 25.01 -5.41 3.79
N ARG A 109 25.60 -6.60 3.87
CA ARG A 109 26.83 -6.96 3.14
C ARG A 109 26.61 -7.16 1.64
N ARG A 110 25.36 -7.13 1.16
CA ARG A 110 25.01 -7.22 -0.25
C ARG A 110 24.30 -5.95 -0.70
N PRO A 111 25.06 -4.87 -0.99
CA PRO A 111 24.46 -3.58 -1.34
C PRO A 111 23.59 -3.64 -2.58
N GLU A 112 23.92 -4.48 -3.55
CA GLU A 112 23.15 -4.65 -4.78
C GLU A 112 21.78 -5.27 -4.51
N ALA A 113 21.70 -6.27 -3.64
CA ALA A 113 20.44 -6.91 -3.25
C ALA A 113 19.55 -5.90 -2.48
N ASN A 114 20.13 -5.09 -1.62
CA ASN A 114 19.42 -4.05 -0.87
C ASN A 114 18.87 -2.97 -1.79
N GLN A 115 19.67 -2.51 -2.76
CA GLN A 115 19.23 -1.53 -3.75
C GLN A 115 18.05 -2.06 -4.57
N LYS A 116 18.12 -3.32 -4.97
CA LYS A 116 17.04 -3.97 -5.72
C LYS A 116 15.76 -4.05 -4.89
N MET A 117 15.87 -4.44 -3.63
CA MET A 117 14.75 -4.50 -2.69
C MET A 117 14.09 -3.12 -2.51
N PHE A 118 14.87 -2.08 -2.24
CA PHE A 118 14.38 -0.72 -2.07
C PHE A 118 13.71 -0.21 -3.34
N ARG A 119 14.28 -0.50 -4.51
CA ARG A 119 13.72 -0.11 -5.79
C ARG A 119 12.36 -0.76 -6.03
N LYS A 120 12.23 -2.04 -5.72
CA LYS A 120 10.97 -2.78 -5.82
C LYS A 120 9.91 -2.25 -4.83
N LEU A 121 10.30 -2.01 -3.58
CA LEU A 121 9.42 -1.42 -2.57
C LEU A 121 8.86 -0.08 -3.06
N ASN A 122 9.74 0.80 -3.52
CA ASN A 122 9.35 2.11 -4.02
C ASN A 122 8.45 2.02 -5.25
N SER A 123 8.76 1.15 -6.19
CA SER A 123 7.94 0.95 -7.40
C SER A 123 6.53 0.50 -7.04
N PHE A 124 6.40 -0.46 -6.15
CA PHE A 124 5.11 -0.97 -5.71
C PHE A 124 4.29 0.13 -5.00
N LEU A 125 4.90 0.81 -4.03
CA LEU A 125 4.22 1.85 -3.26
C LEU A 125 3.84 3.06 -4.12
N ASN A 126 4.67 3.41 -5.08
CA ASN A 126 4.35 4.47 -6.05
C ASN A 126 3.12 4.11 -6.88
N GLU A 127 3.02 2.86 -7.35
CA GLU A 127 1.86 2.41 -8.12
C GLU A 127 0.59 2.45 -7.28
N VAL A 128 0.65 2.01 -6.03
CA VAL A 128 -0.50 2.09 -5.13
C VAL A 128 -0.95 3.54 -4.92
N GLN A 129 -0.02 4.46 -4.71
CA GLN A 129 -0.33 5.89 -4.54
C GLN A 129 -0.97 6.49 -5.79
N ILE A 130 -0.45 6.15 -6.96
CA ILE A 130 -1.00 6.63 -8.24
C ILE A 130 -2.43 6.14 -8.42
N VAL A 131 -2.69 4.87 -8.15
CA VAL A 131 -4.03 4.29 -8.24
C VAL A 131 -5.00 4.99 -7.28
N ILE A 132 -4.59 5.26 -6.05
CA ILE A 132 -5.40 5.98 -5.07
C ILE A 132 -5.74 7.38 -5.60
N ALA A 133 -4.75 8.12 -6.10
CA ALA A 133 -4.95 9.46 -6.65
C ALA A 133 -5.90 9.44 -7.84
N GLU A 134 -5.73 8.50 -8.76
CA GLU A 134 -6.62 8.32 -9.92
C GLU A 134 -8.06 8.09 -9.50
N CYS A 135 -8.30 7.24 -8.50
CA CYS A 135 -9.64 6.98 -7.99
C CYS A 135 -10.30 8.24 -7.42
N TYR A 136 -9.55 9.05 -6.67
CA TYR A 136 -10.07 10.30 -6.14
C TYR A 136 -10.40 11.30 -7.25
N GLU A 137 -9.58 11.39 -8.28
CA GLU A 137 -9.83 12.27 -9.43
C GLU A 137 -11.11 11.88 -10.17
N VAL A 138 -11.27 10.59 -10.48
CA VAL A 138 -12.45 10.09 -11.20
C VAL A 138 -13.72 10.32 -10.41
N ILE A 139 -13.73 9.96 -9.13
CA ILE A 139 -14.91 10.09 -8.27
C ILE A 139 -15.22 11.57 -8.02
N GLY A 140 -14.17 12.40 -7.81
CA GLY A 140 -14.32 13.85 -7.66
C GLY A 140 -14.94 14.51 -8.90
N SER A 141 -14.47 14.15 -10.09
CA SER A 141 -15.02 14.64 -11.36
C SER A 141 -16.49 14.24 -11.54
N THR A 142 -16.84 13.00 -11.22
CA THR A 142 -18.21 12.50 -11.28
C THR A 142 -19.11 13.22 -10.29
N GLY A 143 -18.62 13.48 -9.07
CA GLY A 143 -19.33 14.23 -8.05
C GLY A 143 -19.61 15.68 -8.48
N LEU A 144 -18.63 16.35 -9.07
CA LEU A 144 -18.76 17.72 -9.59
C LEU A 144 -19.77 17.79 -10.73
N GLN A 145 -19.78 16.82 -11.64
CA GLN A 145 -20.77 16.75 -12.73
C GLN A 145 -22.18 16.56 -12.21
N GLN A 146 -22.37 15.73 -11.18
CA GLN A 146 -23.68 15.52 -10.56
C GLN A 146 -24.18 16.78 -9.83
N GLU A 147 -23.33 17.51 -9.15
CA GLU A 147 -23.68 18.78 -8.51
C GLU A 147 -24.12 19.83 -9.53
N ASN A 148 -23.40 19.95 -10.65
CA ASN A 148 -23.76 20.87 -11.72
C ASN A 148 -25.12 20.53 -12.37
N VAL A 149 -25.45 19.24 -12.50
CA VAL A 149 -26.75 18.81 -13.03
C VAL A 149 -27.89 19.13 -12.06
N ASN A 150 -27.65 19.05 -10.76
CA ASN A 150 -28.66 19.34 -9.74
C ASN A 150 -28.91 20.84 -9.54
N GLU A 151 -28.02 21.72 -9.98
CA GLU A 151 -28.18 23.18 -9.91
C GLU A 151 -28.97 23.76 -11.09
N GLU A 152 -29.14 23.01 -12.17
CA GLU A 152 -29.96 23.39 -13.32
C GLU A 152 -31.43 22.91 -13.15
#